data_ba8cb81b7efbbd954ae3be5b2723e338
#
_entry.id   ba8cb81b7efbbd954ae3be5b2723e338
#
_cell.length_a   1.000
_cell.length_b   1.000
_cell.length_c   1.000
_cell.angle_alpha   90.00
_cell.angle_beta   90.00
_cell.angle_gamma   90.00
#
_symmetry.space_group_name_H-M   'P 1'
#
loop_
_entity.id
_entity.type
_entity.pdbx_description
1 polymer ?
#
loop_
_entity_poly.entity_id
_entity_poly.type
_entity_poly.pdbx_seq_one_letter_code
_entity_poly.pdbx_strand_id
1 'polypeptide(L)'
;MIDFYWLHRDDPEKPVEEIVDILEEMQKEGRIRYFGFSNYRTDRLKALEQCLKERKKSGVTAVSNQWSLAGINPGGNTNPDPTLVEFSREEYRWHCETGAASIPFSSTAMGFFSKLQKMGVPYTDEEVDASWMQEKESQIADLSESMKKSYWNETNLRTYQKLLKLQKETGDSLQSLSLAYFFHQRSRQCR
;
A
#
# COMPACT_ATOMS: atom_id res chain seq x y z
N MET A 1 22.61 -17.67 -3.98
CA MET A 1 21.64 -17.05 -4.91
C MET A 1 20.41 -16.62 -4.12
N ILE A 2 19.97 -15.37 -4.28
CA ILE A 2 18.76 -14.82 -3.68
C ILE A 2 17.63 -14.96 -4.69
N ASP A 3 16.46 -15.48 -4.30
CA ASP A 3 15.35 -15.67 -5.23
C ASP A 3 14.71 -14.34 -5.65
N PHE A 4 14.49 -13.42 -4.70
CA PHE A 4 13.93 -12.11 -4.99
C PHE A 4 14.68 -11.02 -4.20
N TYR A 5 15.22 -10.03 -4.92
CA TYR A 5 15.97 -8.90 -4.36
C TYR A 5 15.17 -7.60 -4.49
N TRP A 6 15.03 -6.86 -3.38
CA TRP A 6 14.34 -5.59 -3.35
C TRP A 6 15.32 -4.43 -3.25
N LEU A 7 15.21 -3.48 -4.21
CA LEU A 7 15.76 -2.16 -3.95
C LEU A 7 14.77 -1.41 -3.06
N HIS A 8 15.22 -1.09 -1.83
CA HIS A 8 14.35 -0.61 -0.75
C HIS A 8 13.95 0.86 -0.90
N ARG A 9 14.75 1.66 -1.61
CA ARG A 9 14.55 3.09 -1.86
C ARG A 9 15.04 3.48 -3.23
N ASP A 10 14.38 4.48 -3.84
CA ASP A 10 14.90 5.14 -5.03
C ASP A 10 16.01 6.13 -4.65
N ASP A 11 16.96 6.29 -5.54
CA ASP A 11 17.86 7.43 -5.60
C ASP A 11 17.54 8.19 -6.88
N PRO A 12 16.76 9.29 -6.81
CA PRO A 12 16.32 10.03 -7.99
C PRO A 12 17.46 10.66 -8.77
N GLU A 13 18.65 10.84 -8.19
CA GLU A 13 19.85 11.35 -8.86
C GLU A 13 20.53 10.27 -9.73
N LYS A 14 20.20 9.01 -9.53
CA LYS A 14 20.73 7.92 -10.35
C LYS A 14 19.91 7.72 -11.62
N PRO A 15 20.55 7.67 -12.81
CA PRO A 15 19.90 7.21 -14.03
C PRO A 15 19.34 5.80 -13.88
N VAL A 16 18.14 5.54 -14.42
CA VAL A 16 17.52 4.21 -14.33
C VAL A 16 18.35 3.14 -15.05
N GLU A 17 19.10 3.53 -16.07
CA GLU A 17 20.00 2.68 -16.83
C GLU A 17 21.10 2.10 -15.96
N GLU A 18 21.71 2.91 -15.07
CA GLU A 18 22.74 2.46 -14.13
C GLU A 18 22.18 1.45 -13.11
N ILE A 19 20.95 1.71 -12.64
CA ILE A 19 20.26 0.80 -11.71
C ILE A 19 20.04 -0.55 -12.39
N VAL A 20 19.54 -0.53 -13.64
CA VAL A 20 19.26 -1.75 -14.40
C VAL A 20 20.56 -2.49 -14.73
N ASP A 21 21.65 -1.79 -15.10
CA ASP A 21 22.96 -2.40 -15.38
C ASP A 21 23.45 -3.23 -14.21
N ILE A 22 23.42 -2.66 -13.00
CA ILE A 22 23.84 -3.36 -11.77
C ILE A 22 22.98 -4.60 -11.50
N LEU A 23 21.67 -4.48 -11.65
CA LEU A 23 20.74 -5.59 -11.39
C LEU A 23 20.91 -6.72 -12.41
N GLU A 24 21.13 -6.39 -13.69
CA GLU A 24 21.39 -7.37 -14.74
C GLU A 24 22.74 -8.08 -14.53
N GLU A 25 23.76 -7.35 -14.08
CA GLU A 25 25.06 -7.97 -13.72
C GLU A 25 24.88 -8.96 -12.56
N MET A 26 24.16 -8.58 -11.51
CA MET A 26 23.86 -9.48 -10.38
C MET A 26 23.09 -10.73 -10.82
N GLN A 27 22.16 -10.60 -11.78
CA GLN A 27 21.44 -11.75 -12.35
C GLN A 27 22.38 -12.63 -13.18
N LYS A 28 23.23 -12.03 -14.04
CA LYS A 28 24.20 -12.74 -14.87
C LYS A 28 25.21 -13.54 -14.05
N GLU A 29 25.64 -12.98 -12.91
CA GLU A 29 26.54 -13.64 -11.96
C GLU A 29 25.84 -14.70 -11.09
N GLY A 30 24.51 -14.85 -11.21
CA GLY A 30 23.73 -15.80 -10.41
C GLY A 30 23.57 -15.41 -8.95
N ARG A 31 23.81 -14.15 -8.59
CA ARG A 31 23.60 -13.66 -7.21
C ARG A 31 22.12 -13.54 -6.88
N ILE A 32 21.30 -13.02 -7.83
CA ILE A 32 19.85 -12.84 -7.69
C ILE A 32 19.13 -13.50 -8.87
N ARG A 33 17.89 -13.96 -8.64
CA ARG A 33 17.02 -14.50 -9.69
C ARG A 33 16.06 -13.45 -10.24
N TYR A 34 15.33 -12.77 -9.34
CA TYR A 34 14.39 -11.70 -9.66
C TYR A 34 14.70 -10.48 -8.81
N PHE A 35 14.22 -9.33 -9.26
CA PHE A 35 14.30 -8.08 -8.51
C PHE A 35 13.01 -7.28 -8.59
N GLY A 36 12.80 -6.40 -7.61
CA GLY A 36 11.70 -5.46 -7.55
C GLY A 36 12.10 -4.16 -6.87
N PHE A 37 11.19 -3.22 -6.88
CA PHE A 37 11.42 -1.86 -6.44
C PHE A 37 10.47 -1.51 -5.30
N SER A 38 10.99 -0.86 -4.25
CA SER A 38 10.21 -0.37 -3.13
C SER A 38 10.42 1.12 -2.95
N ASN A 39 9.32 1.86 -2.75
CA ASN A 39 9.34 3.31 -2.63
C ASN A 39 9.87 4.03 -3.88
N TYR A 40 9.44 3.55 -5.03
CA TYR A 40 9.68 4.19 -6.33
C TYR A 40 8.40 4.89 -6.78
N ARG A 41 8.53 6.14 -7.22
CA ARG A 41 7.42 6.92 -7.79
C ARG A 41 7.02 6.37 -9.16
N THR A 42 5.77 6.59 -9.55
CA THR A 42 5.22 6.04 -10.81
C THR A 42 5.99 6.49 -12.05
N ASP A 43 6.50 7.71 -12.07
CA ASP A 43 7.35 8.23 -13.18
C ASP A 43 8.66 7.43 -13.30
N ARG A 44 9.30 7.12 -12.17
CA ARG A 44 10.50 6.29 -12.12
C ARG A 44 10.21 4.85 -12.53
N LEU A 45 9.08 4.29 -12.10
CA LEU A 45 8.66 2.94 -12.49
C LEU A 45 8.43 2.85 -14.02
N LYS A 46 7.84 3.87 -14.63
CA LYS A 46 7.66 3.95 -16.07
C LYS A 46 9.00 4.00 -16.82
N ALA A 47 9.95 4.78 -16.32
CA ALA A 47 11.29 4.86 -16.92
C ALA A 47 12.04 3.52 -16.81
N LEU A 48 11.97 2.83 -15.65
CA LEU A 48 12.54 1.50 -15.46
C LEU A 48 11.89 0.46 -16.38
N GLU A 49 10.57 0.49 -16.49
CA GLU A 49 9.82 -0.41 -17.39
C GLU A 49 10.23 -0.23 -18.84
N GLN A 50 10.35 1.03 -19.29
CA GLN A 50 10.80 1.33 -20.64
C GLN A 50 12.24 0.85 -20.88
N CYS A 51 13.17 1.17 -19.97
CA CYS A 51 14.56 0.73 -20.05
C CYS A 51 14.70 -0.79 -20.16
N LEU A 52 13.94 -1.53 -19.32
CA LEU A 52 13.94 -3.00 -19.37
C LEU A 52 13.37 -3.53 -20.70
N LYS A 53 12.31 -2.94 -21.23
CA LYS A 53 11.72 -3.35 -22.52
C LYS A 53 12.64 -3.07 -23.70
N GLU A 54 13.32 -1.94 -23.73
CA GLU A 54 14.32 -1.62 -24.75
C GLU A 54 15.47 -2.62 -24.77
N ARG A 55 15.79 -3.20 -23.61
CA ARG A 55 16.76 -4.30 -23.45
C ARG A 55 16.16 -5.70 -23.70
N LYS A 56 14.92 -5.77 -24.21
CA LYS A 56 14.19 -7.03 -24.50
C LYS A 56 13.96 -7.90 -23.24
N LYS A 57 13.76 -7.26 -22.09
CA LYS A 57 13.40 -7.91 -20.84
C LYS A 57 11.89 -7.88 -20.61
N SER A 58 11.40 -8.67 -19.65
CA SER A 58 9.99 -8.78 -19.33
C SER A 58 9.38 -7.56 -18.62
N GLY A 59 10.18 -6.52 -18.35
CA GLY A 59 9.76 -5.33 -17.61
C GLY A 59 9.93 -5.49 -16.10
N VAL A 60 9.32 -4.57 -15.33
CA VAL A 60 9.37 -4.57 -13.88
C VAL A 60 8.57 -5.76 -13.33
N THR A 61 9.20 -6.58 -12.49
CA THR A 61 8.57 -7.79 -11.94
C THR A 61 7.57 -7.46 -10.82
N ALA A 62 7.97 -6.63 -9.87
CA ALA A 62 7.13 -6.29 -8.71
C ALA A 62 7.51 -4.94 -8.10
N VAL A 63 6.52 -4.32 -7.44
CA VAL A 63 6.66 -3.05 -6.70
C VAL A 63 6.08 -3.20 -5.30
N SER A 64 6.78 -2.63 -4.32
CA SER A 64 6.36 -2.58 -2.91
C SER A 64 6.29 -1.14 -2.43
N ASN A 65 5.16 -0.47 -2.67
CA ASN A 65 4.85 0.86 -2.14
C ASN A 65 3.80 0.76 -1.03
N GLN A 66 3.66 1.81 -0.23
CA GLN A 66 2.72 1.83 0.88
C GLN A 66 1.28 1.84 0.36
N TRP A 67 0.50 0.80 0.67
CA TRP A 67 -0.90 0.74 0.31
C TRP A 67 -1.71 -0.04 1.34
N SER A 68 -2.80 0.53 1.79
CA SER A 68 -3.76 -0.10 2.69
C SER A 68 -5.19 0.26 2.31
N LEU A 69 -6.16 -0.48 2.87
CA LEU A 69 -7.58 -0.15 2.72
C LEU A 69 -7.92 1.17 3.44
N ALA A 70 -7.18 1.53 4.50
CA ALA A 70 -7.28 2.84 5.14
C ALA A 70 -6.44 3.86 4.38
N GLY A 71 -7.06 4.94 3.92
CA GLY A 71 -6.38 6.07 3.29
C GLY A 71 -5.67 6.93 4.34
N ILE A 72 -4.48 7.43 4.01
CA ILE A 72 -3.74 8.35 4.87
C ILE A 72 -4.31 9.77 4.71
N ASN A 73 -4.46 10.49 5.82
CA ASN A 73 -4.87 11.89 5.80
C ASN A 73 -3.83 12.74 5.06
N PRO A 74 -4.24 13.79 4.33
CA PRO A 74 -3.30 14.75 3.78
C PRO A 74 -2.36 15.29 4.87
N GLY A 75 -1.04 15.15 4.68
CA GLY A 75 -0.05 15.49 5.70
C GLY A 75 -0.08 14.60 6.96
N GLY A 76 -0.85 13.52 6.94
CA GLY A 76 -0.99 12.57 8.04
C GLY A 76 0.11 11.53 8.12
N ASN A 77 0.91 11.39 7.07
CA ASN A 77 2.07 10.51 7.13
C ASN A 77 3.07 11.09 8.13
N THR A 78 3.14 10.47 9.29
CA THR A 78 4.03 10.90 10.39
C THR A 78 5.39 10.23 10.33
N ASN A 79 5.63 9.38 9.34
CA ASN A 79 6.95 8.83 9.11
C ASN A 79 7.87 9.98 8.64
N PRO A 80 8.98 10.23 9.34
CA PRO A 80 9.90 11.32 8.97
C PRO A 80 10.70 11.03 7.69
N ASP A 81 10.61 9.83 7.13
CA ASP A 81 11.31 9.43 5.91
C ASP A 81 10.60 9.98 4.66
N PRO A 82 11.14 11.04 4.01
CA PRO A 82 10.52 11.64 2.84
C PRO A 82 10.60 10.77 1.58
N THR A 83 11.34 9.66 1.65
CA THR A 83 11.50 8.72 0.53
C THR A 83 10.43 7.64 0.48
N LEU A 84 9.50 7.63 1.45
CA LEU A 84 8.35 6.73 1.42
C LEU A 84 7.37 7.14 0.32
N VAL A 85 6.94 6.15 -0.45
CA VAL A 85 5.98 6.36 -1.54
C VAL A 85 4.67 5.68 -1.21
N GLU A 86 3.60 6.48 -1.21
CA GLU A 86 2.23 5.99 -1.10
C GLU A 86 1.73 5.56 -2.49
N PHE A 87 1.03 4.44 -2.51
CA PHE A 87 0.41 3.89 -3.72
C PHE A 87 -0.62 4.87 -4.28
N SER A 88 -0.47 5.23 -5.55
CA SER A 88 -1.32 6.19 -6.23
C SER A 88 -2.30 5.52 -7.20
N ARG A 89 -3.35 6.27 -7.59
CA ARG A 89 -4.25 5.83 -8.67
C ARG A 89 -3.53 5.70 -10.01
N GLU A 90 -2.48 6.48 -10.24
CA GLU A 90 -1.65 6.38 -11.43
C GLU A 90 -0.83 5.08 -11.41
N GLU A 91 -0.23 4.75 -10.28
CA GLU A 91 0.49 3.49 -10.07
C GLU A 91 -0.42 2.28 -10.27
N TYR A 92 -1.67 2.35 -9.76
CA TYR A 92 -2.65 1.30 -9.98
C TYR A 92 -2.88 1.02 -11.48
N ARG A 93 -3.09 2.08 -12.29
CA ARG A 93 -3.26 1.94 -13.75
C ARG A 93 -2.02 1.33 -14.40
N TRP A 94 -0.85 1.79 -14.00
CA TRP A 94 0.42 1.28 -14.49
C TRP A 94 0.58 -0.23 -14.19
N HIS A 95 0.20 -0.70 -13.00
CA HIS A 95 0.17 -2.14 -12.68
C HIS A 95 -0.79 -2.93 -13.58
N CYS A 96 -1.95 -2.36 -13.90
CA CYS A 96 -2.90 -2.97 -14.82
C CYS A 96 -2.34 -3.09 -16.25
N GLU A 97 -1.63 -2.07 -16.70
CA GLU A 97 -1.06 -2.00 -18.06
C GLU A 97 0.16 -2.91 -18.23
N THR A 98 1.01 -3.00 -17.22
CA THR A 98 2.28 -3.73 -17.30
C THR A 98 2.18 -5.18 -16.82
N GLY A 99 1.24 -5.47 -15.94
CA GLY A 99 1.15 -6.76 -15.26
C GLY A 99 2.16 -6.94 -14.13
N ALA A 100 2.95 -5.90 -13.78
CA ALA A 100 3.84 -5.93 -12.62
C ALA A 100 3.06 -6.26 -11.34
N ALA A 101 3.63 -7.10 -10.48
CA ALA A 101 2.99 -7.46 -9.22
C ALA A 101 3.05 -6.30 -8.21
N SER A 102 1.93 -6.03 -7.52
CA SER A 102 1.93 -5.13 -6.37
C SER A 102 2.03 -5.95 -5.08
N ILE A 103 3.05 -5.68 -4.27
CA ILE A 103 3.31 -6.32 -2.98
C ILE A 103 3.42 -5.22 -1.92
N PRO A 104 2.28 -4.63 -1.50
CA PRO A 104 2.30 -3.44 -0.68
C PRO A 104 2.81 -3.70 0.73
N PHE A 105 3.53 -2.72 1.29
CA PHE A 105 3.83 -2.71 2.72
C PHE A 105 2.78 -1.90 3.49
N SER A 106 2.74 -2.07 4.82
CA SER A 106 1.74 -1.48 5.72
C SER A 106 0.29 -1.76 5.32
N SER A 107 0.03 -2.88 4.67
CA SER A 107 -1.25 -3.23 4.02
C SER A 107 -2.43 -3.35 4.95
N THR A 108 -2.21 -3.45 6.27
CA THR A 108 -3.27 -3.41 7.30
C THR A 108 -3.38 -2.05 8.00
N ALA A 109 -2.71 -0.98 7.50
CA ALA A 109 -2.65 0.31 8.17
C ALA A 109 -2.22 0.20 9.65
N MET A 110 -1.18 -0.59 9.91
CA MET A 110 -0.70 -0.91 11.26
C MET A 110 -1.80 -1.46 12.20
N GLY A 111 -2.79 -2.12 11.63
CA GLY A 111 -3.91 -2.71 12.37
C GLY A 111 -4.98 -1.70 12.78
N PHE A 112 -5.11 -0.56 12.12
CA PHE A 112 -6.02 0.52 12.47
C PHE A 112 -7.45 0.05 12.75
N PHE A 113 -8.09 -0.66 11.81
CA PHE A 113 -9.46 -1.13 11.98
C PHE A 113 -9.62 -2.13 13.15
N SER A 114 -8.66 -3.04 13.31
CA SER A 114 -8.68 -4.00 14.43
C SER A 114 -8.45 -3.32 15.77
N LYS A 115 -7.69 -2.23 15.82
CA LYS A 115 -7.51 -1.44 17.05
C LYS A 115 -8.78 -0.69 17.42
N LEU A 116 -9.48 -0.08 16.45
CA LEU A 116 -10.78 0.54 16.71
C LEU A 116 -11.77 -0.46 17.30
N GLN A 117 -11.84 -1.67 16.77
CA GLN A 117 -12.71 -2.72 17.29
C GLN A 117 -12.33 -3.11 18.73
N LYS A 118 -11.04 -3.28 19.03
CA LYS A 118 -10.56 -3.59 20.39
C LYS A 118 -10.85 -2.47 21.39
N MET A 119 -10.88 -1.23 20.96
CA MET A 119 -11.24 -0.07 21.76
C MET A 119 -12.76 0.08 21.94
N GLY A 120 -13.56 -0.79 21.34
CA GLY A 120 -15.01 -0.78 21.48
C GLY A 120 -15.71 0.29 20.63
N VAL A 121 -15.07 0.83 19.59
CA VAL A 121 -15.75 1.72 18.64
C VAL A 121 -16.90 0.96 17.99
N PRO A 122 -18.18 1.37 18.20
CA PRO A 122 -19.33 0.54 17.86
C PRO A 122 -19.64 0.55 16.35
N TYR A 123 -20.38 -0.47 15.93
CA TYR A 123 -21.10 -0.43 14.67
C TYR A 123 -22.25 0.59 14.77
N THR A 124 -22.50 1.32 13.69
CA THR A 124 -23.68 2.18 13.53
C THR A 124 -24.20 2.12 12.10
N ASP A 125 -25.50 2.23 11.94
CA ASP A 125 -26.17 2.47 10.65
C ASP A 125 -26.36 3.97 10.40
N GLU A 126 -26.02 4.83 11.37
CA GLU A 126 -26.06 6.29 11.23
C GLU A 126 -24.92 6.80 10.34
N GLU A 127 -25.05 8.01 9.86
CA GLU A 127 -23.99 8.66 9.11
C GLU A 127 -22.79 8.94 10.00
N VAL A 128 -21.62 8.49 9.56
CA VAL A 128 -20.35 8.81 10.21
C VAL A 128 -19.86 10.14 9.68
N ASP A 129 -20.00 11.17 10.49
CA ASP A 129 -19.59 12.55 10.24
C ASP A 129 -18.64 13.07 11.33
N ALA A 130 -18.28 14.34 11.26
CA ALA A 130 -17.40 14.99 12.22
C ALA A 130 -17.98 15.00 13.65
N SER A 131 -19.32 15.09 13.81
CA SER A 131 -19.98 15.07 15.13
C SER A 131 -19.86 13.69 15.76
N TRP A 132 -20.14 12.64 14.98
CA TRP A 132 -19.97 11.25 15.43
C TRP A 132 -18.50 10.97 15.81
N MET A 133 -17.56 11.48 15.02
CA MET A 133 -16.13 11.32 15.30
C MET A 133 -15.74 11.96 16.63
N GLN A 134 -16.23 13.16 16.91
CA GLN A 134 -15.96 13.89 18.14
C GLN A 134 -16.51 13.15 19.37
N GLU A 135 -17.72 12.59 19.31
CA GLU A 135 -18.29 11.78 20.38
C GLU A 135 -17.42 10.54 20.70
N LYS A 136 -16.78 9.95 19.70
CA LYS A 136 -15.94 8.72 19.87
C LYS A 136 -14.49 9.00 20.25
N GLU A 137 -14.08 10.27 20.31
CA GLU A 137 -12.68 10.64 20.57
C GLU A 137 -12.17 10.10 21.91
N SER A 138 -13.01 10.08 22.93
CA SER A 138 -12.66 9.50 24.24
C SER A 138 -12.42 7.98 24.18
N GLN A 139 -13.13 7.27 23.31
CA GLN A 139 -12.98 5.82 23.15
C GLN A 139 -11.65 5.43 22.52
N ILE A 140 -11.08 6.33 21.70
CA ILE A 140 -9.80 6.10 21.02
C ILE A 140 -8.62 6.75 21.72
N ALA A 141 -8.75 7.06 23.02
CA ALA A 141 -7.68 7.71 23.80
C ALA A 141 -6.35 6.94 23.71
N ASP A 142 -6.40 5.61 23.69
CA ASP A 142 -5.23 4.72 23.61
C ASP A 142 -4.68 4.56 22.17
N LEU A 143 -5.34 5.16 21.16
CA LEU A 143 -4.78 5.18 19.81
C LEU A 143 -3.64 6.19 19.77
N SER A 144 -2.47 5.77 19.26
CA SER A 144 -1.31 6.68 19.20
C SER A 144 -1.64 7.94 18.38
N GLU A 145 -1.08 9.07 18.77
CA GLU A 145 -1.27 10.35 18.07
C GLU A 145 -0.87 10.26 16.58
N SER A 146 0.21 9.53 16.30
CA SER A 146 0.62 9.23 14.92
C SER A 146 -0.49 8.54 14.13
N MET A 147 -1.15 7.54 14.72
CA MET A 147 -2.20 6.78 14.05
C MET A 147 -3.50 7.61 13.90
N LYS A 148 -3.85 8.42 14.89
CA LYS A 148 -4.96 9.38 14.79
C LYS A 148 -4.70 10.36 13.65
N LYS A 149 -3.53 10.98 13.63
CA LYS A 149 -3.12 11.90 12.56
C LYS A 149 -3.15 11.26 11.18
N SER A 150 -2.69 10.00 11.06
CA SER A 150 -2.64 9.30 9.78
C SER A 150 -4.00 8.82 9.28
N TYR A 151 -4.85 8.26 10.16
CA TYR A 151 -5.97 7.44 9.70
C TYR A 151 -7.34 7.83 10.27
N TRP A 152 -7.42 8.70 11.30
CA TRP A 152 -8.69 9.11 11.88
C TRP A 152 -9.39 10.12 10.96
N ASN A 153 -10.31 9.63 10.12
CA ASN A 153 -11.11 10.42 9.18
C ASN A 153 -12.42 9.69 8.86
N GLU A 154 -13.41 10.44 8.37
CA GLU A 154 -14.73 9.92 8.03
C GLU A 154 -14.67 8.75 7.02
N THR A 155 -13.87 8.87 5.97
CA THR A 155 -13.77 7.85 4.92
C THR A 155 -13.32 6.51 5.49
N ASN A 156 -12.30 6.52 6.34
CA ASN A 156 -11.81 5.30 6.98
C ASN A 156 -12.82 4.74 7.98
N LEU A 157 -13.54 5.61 8.70
CA LEU A 157 -14.55 5.17 9.66
C LEU A 157 -15.79 4.58 8.95
N ARG A 158 -16.22 5.17 7.84
CA ARG A 158 -17.25 4.55 6.96
C ARG A 158 -16.78 3.19 6.41
N THR A 159 -15.50 3.06 6.09
CA THR A 159 -14.91 1.77 5.70
C THR A 159 -14.93 0.79 6.85
N TYR A 160 -14.61 1.24 8.06
CA TYR A 160 -14.68 0.43 9.28
C TYR A 160 -16.09 -0.11 9.52
N GLN A 161 -17.14 0.71 9.38
CA GLN A 161 -18.53 0.28 9.50
C GLN A 161 -18.88 -0.83 8.49
N LYS A 162 -18.43 -0.68 7.24
CA LYS A 162 -18.61 -1.73 6.20
C LYS A 162 -17.89 -3.01 6.55
N LEU A 163 -16.67 -2.91 7.10
CA LEU A 163 -15.92 -4.08 7.56
C LEU A 163 -16.60 -4.79 8.73
N LEU A 164 -17.16 -4.07 9.71
CA LEU A 164 -17.93 -4.64 10.81
C LEU A 164 -19.17 -5.37 10.30
N LYS A 165 -19.87 -4.82 9.29
CA LYS A 165 -21.00 -5.48 8.66
C LYS A 165 -20.58 -6.77 7.97
N LEU A 166 -19.54 -6.72 7.14
CA LEU A 166 -19.00 -7.91 6.48
C LEU A 166 -18.53 -8.97 7.48
N GLN A 167 -17.90 -8.57 8.58
CA GLN A 167 -17.51 -9.50 9.64
C GLN A 167 -18.71 -10.26 10.22
N LYS A 168 -19.84 -9.58 10.43
CA LYS A 168 -21.07 -10.25 10.90
C LYS A 168 -21.60 -11.27 9.90
N GLU A 169 -21.45 -11.00 8.60
CA GLU A 169 -21.93 -11.86 7.52
C GLU A 169 -21.01 -13.06 7.27
N THR A 170 -19.69 -12.88 7.35
CA THR A 170 -18.69 -13.89 6.95
C THR A 170 -18.03 -14.61 8.12
N GLY A 171 -17.98 -13.99 9.29
CA GLY A 171 -17.21 -14.47 10.45
C GLY A 171 -15.71 -14.17 10.39
N ASP A 172 -15.24 -13.52 9.32
CA ASP A 172 -13.82 -13.21 9.13
C ASP A 172 -13.35 -12.05 10.01
N SER A 173 -12.06 -12.02 10.31
CA SER A 173 -11.47 -10.89 11.05
C SER A 173 -11.39 -9.63 10.16
N LEU A 174 -11.44 -8.44 10.79
CA LEU A 174 -11.25 -7.17 10.05
C LEU A 174 -9.91 -7.11 9.32
N GLN A 175 -8.89 -7.77 9.88
CA GLN A 175 -7.59 -7.87 9.24
C GLN A 175 -7.64 -8.73 7.97
N SER A 176 -8.28 -9.89 8.02
CA SER A 176 -8.47 -10.77 6.85
C SER A 176 -9.27 -10.06 5.76
N LEU A 177 -10.36 -9.38 6.13
CA LEU A 177 -11.18 -8.59 5.21
C LEU A 177 -10.40 -7.45 4.56
N SER A 178 -9.56 -6.75 5.34
CA SER A 178 -8.69 -5.67 4.82
C SER A 178 -7.67 -6.21 3.82
N LEU A 179 -7.09 -7.38 4.05
CA LEU A 179 -6.15 -8.01 3.12
C LEU A 179 -6.86 -8.56 1.88
N ALA A 180 -8.05 -9.12 2.02
CA ALA A 180 -8.85 -9.63 0.90
C ALA A 180 -9.12 -8.55 -0.16
N TYR A 181 -9.20 -7.27 0.26
CA TYR A 181 -9.35 -6.14 -0.65
C TYR A 181 -8.31 -6.14 -1.78
N PHE A 182 -7.05 -6.44 -1.49
CA PHE A 182 -5.96 -6.43 -2.49
C PHE A 182 -6.10 -7.56 -3.50
N PHE A 183 -6.53 -8.75 -3.07
CA PHE A 183 -6.69 -9.90 -3.94
C PHE A 183 -7.84 -9.74 -4.94
N HIS A 184 -8.83 -8.91 -4.61
CA HIS A 184 -9.98 -8.66 -5.50
C HIS A 184 -9.77 -7.53 -6.50
N GLN A 185 -8.77 -6.67 -6.32
CA GLN A 185 -8.53 -5.52 -7.22
C GLN A 185 -8.22 -5.96 -8.66
N ARG A 186 -7.47 -7.05 -8.84
CA ARG A 186 -7.07 -7.55 -10.16
C ARG A 186 -8.23 -8.04 -11.04
N SER A 187 -9.35 -8.46 -10.45
CA SER A 187 -10.42 -9.13 -11.20
C SER A 187 -11.45 -8.19 -11.84
N ARG A 188 -11.56 -6.93 -11.39
CA ARG A 188 -12.66 -6.04 -11.79
C ARG A 188 -12.25 -4.80 -12.59
N GLN A 189 -11.02 -4.33 -12.52
CA GLN A 189 -10.63 -3.03 -13.05
C GLN A 189 -9.57 -3.06 -14.16
N CYS A 190 -8.95 -4.19 -14.40
CA CYS A 190 -8.00 -4.40 -15.50
C CYS A 190 -8.64 -5.07 -16.74
N ARG A 191 -9.99 -5.06 -16.82
CA ARG A 191 -10.76 -5.54 -17.98
C ARG A 191 -11.33 -4.38 -18.75
#